data_10058922bc50aa2b1becb51abc4f17b0
#
_entry.id   10058922bc50aa2b1becb51abc4f17b0
#
_cell.length_a   1.000
_cell.length_b   1.000
_cell.length_c   1.000
_cell.angle_alpha   90.00
_cell.angle_beta   90.00
_cell.angle_gamma   90.00
#
_symmetry.space_group_name_H-M   'P 1'
#
loop_
_entity.id
_entity.type
_entity.pdbx_description
1 polymer ?
#
loop_
_entity_poly.entity_id
_entity_poly.type
_entity_poly.pdbx_seq_one_letter_code
_entity_poly.pdbx_strand_id
1 'polypeptide(L)'
;MIPRIPSTEEVGLKDDFNGPICYTPDGNPLVGPAPGLRNLWLAEGFSFGITAAGGTGYYLAQMMIEGEAEIDMASLDPKRYGKWMTTEYAARKNEECYEHVYILHHPDEEREACRPLRTAPAYDRQKKLGAQFGQVNGWERPNYFGPVGAVSYTHLRAHETG
;
A
#
# COMPACT_ATOMS: atom_id res chain seq x y z
N MET A 1 23.55 -10.33 -1.14
CA MET A 1 23.40 -11.71 -0.60
C MET A 1 24.73 -12.27 -0.13
N ILE A 2 25.76 -12.31 -0.95
CA ILE A 2 27.09 -12.87 -0.65
C ILE A 2 27.68 -12.43 0.70
N PRO A 3 27.68 -11.13 1.08
CA PRO A 3 28.23 -10.71 2.37
C PRO A 3 27.54 -11.33 3.60
N ARG A 4 26.28 -11.78 3.45
CA ARG A 4 25.49 -12.38 4.55
C ARG A 4 25.49 -13.90 4.51
N ILE A 5 25.69 -14.48 3.33
CA ILE A 5 25.72 -15.93 3.10
C ILE A 5 26.88 -16.21 2.13
N PRO A 6 28.13 -16.25 2.63
CA PRO A 6 29.32 -16.38 1.76
C PRO A 6 29.31 -17.61 0.86
N SER A 7 28.74 -18.73 1.33
CA SER A 7 28.62 -19.95 0.52
C SER A 7 27.84 -19.79 -0.78
N THR A 8 27.09 -18.69 -0.95
CA THR A 8 26.37 -18.41 -2.21
C THR A 8 27.30 -17.93 -3.34
N GLU A 9 28.55 -17.61 -3.05
CA GLU A 9 29.53 -17.22 -4.06
C GLU A 9 29.96 -18.40 -4.94
N GLU A 10 29.99 -19.60 -4.37
CA GLU A 10 30.48 -20.82 -5.02
C GLU A 10 29.35 -21.65 -5.65
N VAL A 11 28.08 -21.27 -5.46
CA VAL A 11 26.93 -22.02 -6.00
C VAL A 11 26.39 -21.37 -7.26
N GLY A 12 26.07 -22.20 -8.26
CA GLY A 12 25.38 -21.76 -9.47
C GLY A 12 23.86 -21.72 -9.29
N LEU A 13 23.19 -21.11 -10.28
CA LEU A 13 21.72 -21.22 -10.38
C LEU A 13 21.36 -22.59 -10.96
N LYS A 14 20.44 -23.28 -10.30
CA LYS A 14 19.91 -24.56 -10.81
C LYS A 14 18.87 -24.33 -11.89
N ASP A 15 17.91 -23.45 -11.59
CA ASP A 15 16.82 -23.09 -12.48
C ASP A 15 16.47 -21.61 -12.26
N ASP A 16 15.99 -20.94 -13.27
CA ASP A 16 15.38 -19.61 -13.20
C ASP A 16 13.95 -19.68 -13.73
N PHE A 17 13.05 -19.00 -13.03
CA PHE A 17 11.63 -18.94 -13.37
C PHE A 17 11.22 -17.49 -13.56
N ASN A 18 10.47 -17.23 -14.62
CA ASN A 18 9.89 -15.94 -14.91
C ASN A 18 8.38 -16.07 -15.07
N GLY A 19 7.62 -15.13 -14.52
CA GLY A 19 6.17 -15.13 -14.61
C GLY A 19 5.56 -13.82 -14.14
N PRO A 20 4.30 -13.55 -14.48
CA PRO A 20 3.60 -12.36 -14.03
C PRO A 20 3.33 -12.42 -12.53
N ILE A 21 3.50 -11.28 -11.87
CA ILE A 21 3.15 -11.09 -10.46
C ILE A 21 1.89 -10.24 -10.39
N CYS A 22 0.90 -10.68 -9.63
CA CYS A 22 -0.30 -9.91 -9.39
C CYS A 22 -0.04 -8.83 -8.34
N TYR A 23 -0.15 -7.57 -8.76
CA TYR A 23 0.05 -6.40 -7.90
C TYR A 23 -1.21 -5.55 -7.83
N THR A 24 -1.44 -4.92 -6.68
CA THR A 24 -2.46 -3.90 -6.49
C THR A 24 -1.84 -2.51 -6.44
N PRO A 25 -2.59 -1.43 -6.67
CA PRO A 25 -2.05 -0.07 -6.66
C PRO A 25 -1.38 0.39 -5.36
N ASP A 26 -1.73 -0.21 -4.24
CA ASP A 26 -1.13 0.07 -2.92
C ASP A 26 -0.18 -1.04 -2.44
N GLY A 27 -0.08 -2.14 -3.19
CA GLY A 27 0.74 -3.30 -2.84
C GLY A 27 0.11 -4.24 -1.82
N ASN A 28 -1.03 -3.89 -1.25
CA ASN A 28 -1.77 -4.74 -0.32
C ASN A 28 -2.73 -5.67 -1.05
N PRO A 29 -2.92 -6.92 -0.61
CA PRO A 29 -3.86 -7.84 -1.25
C PRO A 29 -5.31 -7.37 -1.11
N LEU A 30 -6.19 -8.00 -1.87
CA LEU A 30 -7.64 -7.86 -1.79
C LEU A 30 -8.18 -9.02 -0.97
N VAL A 31 -8.65 -8.74 0.25
CA VAL A 31 -9.15 -9.77 1.18
C VAL A 31 -10.51 -9.35 1.72
N GLY A 32 -11.52 -10.17 1.48
CA GLY A 32 -12.86 -9.89 1.95
C GLY A 32 -13.95 -10.13 0.93
N PRO A 33 -15.21 -9.70 1.20
CA PRO A 33 -16.33 -9.92 0.30
C PRO A 33 -16.18 -9.10 -0.98
N ALA A 34 -16.44 -9.73 -2.12
CA ALA A 34 -16.42 -9.07 -3.42
C ALA A 34 -17.50 -7.99 -3.49
N PRO A 35 -17.18 -6.74 -3.89
CA PRO A 35 -18.16 -5.68 -3.98
C PRO A 35 -19.30 -6.00 -4.95
N GLY A 36 -20.54 -5.87 -4.48
CA GLY A 36 -21.74 -6.08 -5.30
C GLY A 36 -22.10 -7.53 -5.64
N LEU A 37 -21.37 -8.51 -5.13
CA LEU A 37 -21.63 -9.93 -5.33
C LEU A 37 -21.91 -10.63 -4.00
N ARG A 38 -22.85 -11.56 -4.02
CA ARG A 38 -23.15 -12.40 -2.84
C ARG A 38 -22.31 -13.67 -2.86
N ASN A 39 -21.87 -14.10 -1.70
CA ASN A 39 -21.14 -15.37 -1.50
C ASN A 39 -19.86 -15.51 -2.32
N LEU A 40 -19.30 -14.39 -2.80
CA LEU A 40 -17.99 -14.36 -3.41
C LEU A 40 -17.03 -13.62 -2.47
N TRP A 41 -15.94 -14.29 -2.14
CA TRP A 41 -14.89 -13.77 -1.29
C TRP A 41 -13.58 -13.72 -2.07
N LEU A 42 -12.84 -12.67 -1.86
CA LEU A 42 -11.55 -12.43 -2.51
C LEU A 42 -10.40 -12.72 -1.54
N ALA A 43 -9.36 -13.35 -2.05
CA ALA A 43 -8.07 -13.50 -1.41
C ALA A 43 -7.04 -13.52 -2.53
N GLU A 44 -6.72 -12.35 -3.08
CA GLU A 44 -5.92 -12.20 -4.29
C GLU A 44 -5.04 -10.96 -4.27
N GLY A 45 -4.17 -10.80 -5.27
CA GLY A 45 -3.29 -9.64 -5.37
C GLY A 45 -2.12 -9.65 -4.39
N PHE A 46 -1.69 -10.84 -4.00
CA PHE A 46 -0.56 -10.99 -3.09
C PHE A 46 0.78 -10.84 -3.82
N SER A 47 1.53 -9.81 -3.47
CA SER A 47 2.93 -9.70 -3.84
C SER A 47 3.83 -10.64 -3.02
N PHE A 48 3.49 -10.84 -1.74
CA PHE A 48 4.18 -11.73 -0.80
C PHE A 48 3.26 -12.85 -0.33
N GLY A 49 2.77 -13.67 -1.27
CA GLY A 49 1.72 -14.66 -1.05
C GLY A 49 2.05 -15.66 0.06
N ILE A 50 3.22 -16.27 0.04
CA ILE A 50 3.62 -17.29 1.04
C ILE A 50 3.65 -16.68 2.44
N THR A 51 4.21 -15.48 2.59
CA THR A 51 4.33 -14.80 3.88
C THR A 51 2.96 -14.43 4.46
N ALA A 52 2.03 -13.99 3.61
CA ALA A 52 0.73 -13.48 4.04
C ALA A 52 -0.36 -14.56 4.13
N ALA A 53 -0.18 -15.72 3.49
CA ALA A 53 -1.22 -16.72 3.30
C ALA A 53 -1.86 -17.21 4.61
N GLY A 54 -1.05 -17.51 5.63
CA GLY A 54 -1.55 -18.06 6.90
C GLY A 54 -2.47 -17.09 7.63
N GLY A 55 -2.03 -15.84 7.83
CA GLY A 55 -2.82 -14.80 8.48
C GLY A 55 -4.07 -14.43 7.67
N THR A 56 -3.92 -14.30 6.36
CA THR A 56 -5.05 -14.01 5.48
C THR A 56 -6.13 -15.09 5.55
N GLY A 57 -5.74 -16.36 5.46
CA GLY A 57 -6.68 -17.48 5.54
C GLY A 57 -7.44 -17.50 6.86
N TYR A 58 -6.74 -17.27 7.97
CA TYR A 58 -7.33 -17.25 9.31
C TYR A 58 -8.39 -16.13 9.43
N TYR A 59 -8.01 -14.87 9.15
CA TYR A 59 -8.93 -13.74 9.31
C TYR A 59 -10.04 -13.72 8.26
N LEU A 60 -9.79 -14.19 7.05
CA LEU A 60 -10.85 -14.33 6.05
C LEU A 60 -11.89 -15.38 6.47
N ALA A 61 -11.44 -16.52 7.01
CA ALA A 61 -12.36 -17.54 7.55
C ALA A 61 -13.19 -16.97 8.71
N GLN A 62 -12.57 -16.20 9.60
CA GLN A 62 -13.28 -15.52 10.69
C GLN A 62 -14.34 -14.56 10.16
N MET A 63 -14.01 -13.72 9.17
CA MET A 63 -15.00 -12.85 8.51
C MET A 63 -16.16 -13.61 7.88
N MET A 64 -15.90 -14.79 7.30
CA MET A 64 -16.93 -15.63 6.69
C MET A 64 -17.91 -16.24 7.71
N ILE A 65 -17.40 -16.60 8.88
CA ILE A 65 -18.15 -17.32 9.93
C ILE A 65 -18.83 -16.33 10.88
N GLU A 66 -18.10 -15.32 11.32
CA GLU A 66 -18.50 -14.41 12.39
C GLU A 66 -19.00 -13.06 11.86
N GLY A 67 -18.75 -12.76 10.57
CA GLY A 67 -19.13 -11.50 9.92
C GLY A 67 -18.05 -10.43 9.97
N GLU A 68 -17.11 -10.52 10.90
CA GLU A 68 -15.96 -9.60 11.04
C GLU A 68 -14.73 -10.34 11.53
N ALA A 69 -13.56 -9.77 11.34
CA ALA A 69 -12.31 -10.26 11.89
C ALA A 69 -12.01 -9.55 13.21
N GLU A 70 -11.27 -10.20 14.10
CA GLU A 70 -10.82 -9.61 15.39
C GLU A 70 -9.79 -8.48 15.23
N ILE A 71 -9.26 -8.30 14.01
CA ILE A 71 -8.33 -7.21 13.66
C ILE A 71 -8.92 -6.32 12.58
N ASP A 72 -8.40 -5.10 12.46
CA ASP A 72 -8.79 -4.19 11.39
C ASP A 72 -8.29 -4.67 10.03
N MET A 73 -9.21 -5.05 9.16
CA MET A 73 -8.97 -5.50 7.78
C MET A 73 -9.24 -4.42 6.72
N ALA A 74 -9.53 -3.17 7.12
CA ALA A 74 -9.93 -2.11 6.19
C ALA A 74 -8.88 -1.81 5.10
N SER A 75 -7.60 -1.94 5.43
CA SER A 75 -6.51 -1.77 4.45
C SER A 75 -6.46 -2.86 3.38
N LEU A 76 -7.14 -3.98 3.59
CA LEU A 76 -7.20 -5.11 2.66
C LEU A 76 -8.58 -5.23 2.00
N ASP A 77 -9.60 -4.49 2.49
CA ASP A 77 -10.97 -4.56 1.97
C ASP A 77 -11.00 -4.19 0.47
N PRO A 78 -11.54 -5.05 -0.41
CA PRO A 78 -11.72 -4.76 -1.82
C PRO A 78 -12.51 -3.47 -2.10
N LYS A 79 -13.39 -3.05 -1.18
CA LYS A 79 -14.17 -1.81 -1.28
C LYS A 79 -13.32 -0.54 -1.19
N ARG A 80 -12.05 -0.62 -0.77
CA ARG A 80 -11.14 0.54 -0.79
C ARG A 80 -10.90 1.07 -2.19
N TYR A 81 -11.11 0.23 -3.19
CA TYR A 81 -11.12 0.60 -4.59
C TYR A 81 -12.56 0.77 -5.09
N GLY A 82 -12.84 1.88 -5.72
CA GLY A 82 -14.15 2.20 -6.29
C GLY A 82 -14.07 2.54 -7.78
N LYS A 83 -15.14 3.08 -8.31
CA LYS A 83 -15.24 3.49 -9.75
C LYS A 83 -14.20 4.53 -10.19
N TRP A 84 -13.54 5.19 -9.23
CA TRP A 84 -12.48 6.16 -9.47
C TRP A 84 -11.18 5.49 -9.95
N MET A 85 -10.99 4.21 -9.65
CA MET A 85 -9.83 3.44 -10.06
C MET A 85 -10.03 2.94 -11.49
N THR A 86 -9.40 3.62 -12.44
CA THR A 86 -9.38 3.19 -13.84
C THR A 86 -8.29 2.15 -14.08
N THR A 87 -8.37 1.43 -15.19
CA THR A 87 -7.32 0.48 -15.62
C THR A 87 -5.97 1.19 -15.78
N GLU A 88 -5.97 2.41 -16.33
CA GLU A 88 -4.74 3.20 -16.46
C GLU A 88 -4.14 3.55 -15.11
N TYR A 89 -4.96 4.03 -14.17
CA TYR A 89 -4.52 4.29 -12.79
C TYR A 89 -3.91 3.05 -12.15
N ALA A 90 -4.62 1.91 -12.25
CA ALA A 90 -4.14 0.65 -11.70
C ALA A 90 -2.78 0.25 -12.29
N ALA A 91 -2.63 0.31 -13.62
CA ALA A 91 -1.38 -0.04 -14.29
C ALA A 91 -0.21 0.83 -13.83
N ARG A 92 -0.38 2.17 -13.86
CA ARG A 92 0.66 3.12 -13.46
C ARG A 92 1.04 3.02 -12.00
N LYS A 93 0.05 2.86 -11.12
CA LYS A 93 0.31 2.68 -9.69
C LYS A 93 0.94 1.34 -9.35
N ASN A 94 0.59 0.28 -10.06
CA ASN A 94 1.22 -1.03 -9.89
C ASN A 94 2.70 -1.00 -10.31
N GLU A 95 3.01 -0.34 -11.44
CA GLU A 95 4.37 -0.14 -11.91
C GLU A 95 5.22 0.58 -10.85
N GLU A 96 4.76 1.77 -10.41
CA GLU A 96 5.42 2.55 -9.36
C GLU A 96 5.56 1.75 -8.05
N CYS A 97 4.52 1.01 -7.66
CA CYS A 97 4.54 0.19 -6.46
C CYS A 97 5.60 -0.91 -6.53
N TYR A 98 5.71 -1.56 -7.68
CA TYR A 98 6.70 -2.62 -7.89
C TYR A 98 8.13 -2.08 -7.93
N GLU A 99 8.35 -0.95 -8.60
CA GLU A 99 9.67 -0.29 -8.64
C GLU A 99 10.21 0.00 -7.25
N HIS A 100 9.33 0.39 -6.31
CA HIS A 100 9.73 0.84 -4.98
C HIS A 100 9.67 -0.27 -3.90
N VAL A 101 9.19 -1.46 -4.20
CA VAL A 101 8.94 -2.50 -3.19
C VAL A 101 10.18 -2.95 -2.41
N TYR A 102 11.37 -2.88 -3.02
CA TYR A 102 12.63 -3.27 -2.41
C TYR A 102 13.55 -2.10 -2.08
N ILE A 103 13.07 -0.87 -2.23
CA ILE A 103 13.82 0.35 -1.95
C ILE A 103 13.48 0.80 -0.52
N LEU A 104 14.49 1.23 0.23
CA LEU A 104 14.26 1.90 1.51
C LEU A 104 13.71 3.29 1.25
N HIS A 105 12.51 3.55 1.72
CA HIS A 105 11.87 4.85 1.61
C HIS A 105 12.42 5.81 2.68
N HIS A 106 12.63 7.05 2.28
CA HIS A 106 12.86 8.12 3.24
C HIS A 106 11.55 8.46 3.98
N PRO A 107 11.63 8.94 5.22
CA PRO A 107 10.45 9.53 5.88
C PRO A 107 9.81 10.59 4.97
N ASP A 108 8.48 10.58 4.90
CA ASP A 108 7.68 11.50 4.09
C ASP A 108 7.84 11.35 2.55
N GLU A 109 8.50 10.32 2.08
CA GLU A 109 8.52 9.99 0.66
C GLU A 109 7.16 9.46 0.21
N GLU A 110 6.58 10.10 -0.79
CA GLU A 110 5.26 9.78 -1.32
C GLU A 110 5.34 9.33 -2.77
N ARG A 111 4.46 8.41 -3.14
CA ARG A 111 4.33 7.97 -4.53
C ARG A 111 3.72 9.06 -5.39
N GLU A 112 4.26 9.28 -6.59
CA GLU A 112 3.90 10.42 -7.45
C GLU A 112 2.98 10.06 -8.60
N ALA A 113 2.97 8.82 -9.07
CA ALA A 113 2.19 8.42 -10.23
C ALA A 113 0.70 8.72 -10.06
N CYS A 114 0.09 9.25 -11.15
CA CYS A 114 -1.35 9.55 -11.21
C CYS A 114 -1.86 10.54 -10.16
N ARG A 115 -1.06 11.52 -9.76
CA ARG A 115 -1.44 12.55 -8.80
C ARG A 115 -1.58 13.93 -9.46
N PRO A 116 -2.51 14.81 -8.97
CA PRO A 116 -3.60 14.48 -8.05
C PRO A 116 -4.73 13.70 -8.75
N LEU A 117 -5.42 12.80 -8.04
CA LEU A 117 -6.57 12.09 -8.60
C LEU A 117 -7.88 12.57 -7.96
N ARG A 118 -7.96 12.55 -6.64
CA ARG A 118 -9.13 12.97 -5.86
C ARG A 118 -8.71 14.04 -4.87
N THR A 119 -9.40 15.17 -4.91
CA THR A 119 -9.07 16.33 -4.07
C THR A 119 -10.26 16.75 -3.24
N ALA A 120 -10.01 17.13 -1.99
CA ALA A 120 -11.03 17.74 -1.13
C ALA A 120 -11.29 19.19 -1.57
N PRO A 121 -12.46 19.79 -1.24
CA PRO A 121 -12.75 21.19 -1.57
C PRO A 121 -11.71 22.20 -1.06
N ALA A 122 -10.98 21.86 0.00
CA ALA A 122 -9.94 22.71 0.56
C ALA A 122 -8.56 22.54 -0.10
N TYR A 123 -8.39 21.61 -1.04
CA TYR A 123 -7.10 21.24 -1.63
C TYR A 123 -6.30 22.44 -2.16
N ASP A 124 -6.91 23.25 -3.03
CA ASP A 124 -6.22 24.40 -3.64
C ASP A 124 -5.82 25.47 -2.60
N ARG A 125 -6.65 25.67 -1.58
CA ARG A 125 -6.34 26.58 -0.48
C ARG A 125 -5.17 26.04 0.36
N GLN A 126 -5.18 24.76 0.68
CA GLN A 126 -4.10 24.11 1.42
C GLN A 126 -2.79 24.13 0.64
N LYS A 127 -2.84 23.86 -0.67
CA LYS A 127 -1.68 23.96 -1.56
C LYS A 127 -1.06 25.36 -1.57
N LYS A 128 -1.89 26.41 -1.64
CA LYS A 128 -1.44 27.81 -1.55
C LYS A 128 -0.81 28.16 -0.20
N LEU A 129 -1.19 27.47 0.86
CA LEU A 129 -0.61 27.60 2.20
C LEU A 129 0.66 26.77 2.41
N GLY A 130 1.17 26.12 1.35
CA GLY A 130 2.38 25.31 1.41
C GLY A 130 2.19 23.88 1.92
N ALA A 131 0.98 23.32 1.79
CA ALA A 131 0.74 21.93 2.15
C ALA A 131 1.55 20.99 1.25
N GLN A 132 2.21 20.03 1.87
CA GLN A 132 2.77 18.86 1.24
C GLN A 132 1.77 17.70 1.38
N PHE A 133 1.47 17.04 0.27
CA PHE A 133 0.39 16.06 0.22
C PHE A 133 0.91 14.64 0.11
N GLY A 134 0.28 13.72 0.86
CA GLY A 134 0.29 12.30 0.61
C GLY A 134 -1.01 11.85 -0.06
N GLN A 135 -1.03 10.62 -0.57
CA GLN A 135 -2.21 10.04 -1.20
C GLN A 135 -2.67 8.77 -0.50
N VAL A 136 -3.94 8.72 -0.11
CA VAL A 136 -4.58 7.51 0.45
C VAL A 136 -5.87 7.23 -0.33
N ASN A 137 -6.00 6.03 -0.91
CA ASN A 137 -7.15 5.62 -1.72
C ASN A 137 -7.52 6.64 -2.80
N GLY A 138 -6.51 7.18 -3.47
CA GLY A 138 -6.66 8.20 -4.50
C GLY A 138 -6.92 9.62 -3.98
N TRP A 139 -7.15 9.82 -2.68
CA TRP A 139 -7.37 11.14 -2.08
C TRP A 139 -6.08 11.83 -1.69
N GLU A 140 -5.91 13.07 -2.13
CA GLU A 140 -4.84 13.94 -1.64
C GLU A 140 -5.14 14.37 -0.20
N ARG A 141 -4.19 14.13 0.70
CA ARG A 141 -4.28 14.49 2.12
C ARG A 141 -3.04 15.30 2.51
N PRO A 142 -3.19 16.47 3.15
CA PRO A 142 -2.03 17.22 3.62
C PRO A 142 -1.34 16.45 4.76
N ASN A 143 -0.06 16.15 4.58
CA ASN A 143 0.78 15.54 5.61
C ASN A 143 1.31 16.63 6.54
N TYR A 144 1.81 17.73 5.97
CA TYR A 144 2.32 18.88 6.73
C TYR A 144 2.26 20.15 5.89
N PHE A 145 2.53 21.30 6.53
CA PHE A 145 2.64 22.61 5.87
C PHE A 145 4.06 23.14 6.04
N GLY A 146 4.73 23.45 4.95
CA GLY A 146 6.09 23.95 4.95
C GLY A 146 6.88 23.59 3.70
N PRO A 147 8.18 23.94 3.64
CA PRO A 147 9.04 23.55 2.52
C PRO A 147 9.16 22.04 2.39
N VAL A 148 9.38 21.55 1.17
CA VAL A 148 9.60 20.12 0.91
C VAL A 148 10.76 19.60 1.76
N GLY A 149 10.56 18.50 2.45
CA GLY A 149 11.57 17.91 3.34
C GLY A 149 11.67 18.57 4.72
N ALA A 150 10.78 19.52 5.06
CA ALA A 150 10.69 20.03 6.41
C ALA A 150 10.20 18.93 7.35
N VAL A 151 11.06 18.46 8.23
CA VAL A 151 10.69 17.50 9.28
C VAL A 151 9.99 18.26 10.41
N SER A 152 8.72 17.94 10.66
CA SER A 152 8.02 18.46 11.83
C SER A 152 8.41 17.67 13.07
N TYR A 153 9.29 18.22 13.88
CA TYR A 153 9.67 17.64 15.19
C TYR A 153 8.59 17.82 16.28
N THR A 154 7.46 18.43 15.96
CA THR A 154 6.41 18.67 16.94
C THR A 154 5.81 17.39 17.53
N HIS A 155 5.77 16.32 16.76
CA HIS A 155 5.32 15.01 17.25
C HIS A 155 6.34 14.31 18.16
N LEU A 156 7.63 14.53 17.94
CA LEU A 156 8.68 13.92 18.78
C LEU A 156 8.77 14.59 20.15
N ARG A 157 8.51 15.90 20.24
CA ARG A 157 8.54 16.63 21.51
C ARG A 157 7.33 16.38 22.42
N ALA A 158 6.21 15.95 21.86
CA ALA A 158 5.01 15.63 22.66
C ALA A 158 5.20 14.40 23.55
N HIS A 159 6.18 13.56 23.29
CA HIS A 159 6.52 12.37 24.10
C HIS A 159 7.62 12.61 25.14
N GLU A 160 8.31 13.76 25.08
CA GLU A 160 9.40 14.09 26.02
C GLU A 160 8.94 14.90 27.26
N THR A 161 7.67 15.30 27.32
CA THR A 161 7.10 16.12 28.41
C THR A 161 6.07 15.38 29.26
N GLY A 162 6.11 14.05 29.30
CA GLY A 162 5.27 13.21 30.17
C GLY A 162 6.03 12.67 31.36
#